data_91e143f32df261bce61a53ac75474b89
#
_entry.id   91e143f32df261bce61a53ac75474b89
#
_cell.length_a   1.000
_cell.length_b   1.000
_cell.length_c   1.000
_cell.angle_alpha   90.00
_cell.angle_beta   90.00
_cell.angle_gamma   90.00
#
_symmetry.space_group_name_H-M   'P 1'
#
loop_
_entity.id
_entity.type
_entity.pdbx_description
1 polymer ?
#
loop_
_entity_poly.entity_id
_entity_poly.type
_entity_poly.pdbx_seq_one_letter_code
_entity_poly.pdbx_strand_id
1 'polypeptide(L)'
;MKVLHLICQQIWKTQQWPQDWKRSVFIPIPKKGNAKECSNYRTIAFISHASKVMLKILQARLQLYVNCEFPDVQAGFRKGRGTRDQIVNLCWIIEKAREFQNNIYFRFIDYAKAFDCMDHNKL
;
A
#
# COMPACT_ATOMS: atom_id res chain seq x y z
N MET A 1 24.60 -11.24 -9.98
CA MET A 1 23.40 -11.92 -9.42
C MET A 1 23.71 -12.87 -8.28
N LYS A 2 24.78 -13.69 -8.32
CA LYS A 2 25.11 -14.66 -7.25
C LYS A 2 25.28 -14.03 -5.86
N VAL A 3 25.97 -12.87 -5.75
CA VAL A 3 26.23 -12.18 -4.47
C VAL A 3 24.95 -11.72 -3.77
N LEU A 4 24.04 -11.07 -4.49
CA LEU A 4 22.78 -10.60 -3.94
C LEU A 4 21.91 -11.77 -3.43
N HIS A 5 21.91 -12.90 -4.15
CA HIS A 5 21.23 -14.10 -3.73
C HIS A 5 21.77 -14.64 -2.40
N LEU A 6 23.10 -14.72 -2.26
CA LEU A 6 23.75 -15.13 -1.02
C LEU A 6 23.42 -14.21 0.16
N ILE A 7 23.41 -12.90 -0.06
CA ILE A 7 23.02 -11.91 0.96
C ILE A 7 21.56 -12.14 1.39
N CYS A 8 20.64 -12.30 0.44
CA CYS A 8 19.23 -12.57 0.77
C CYS A 8 19.06 -13.88 1.56
N GLN A 9 19.80 -14.95 1.18
CA GLN A 9 19.80 -16.21 1.93
C GLN A 9 20.34 -16.02 3.36
N GLN A 10 21.41 -15.25 3.51
CA GLN A 10 22.01 -14.97 4.82
C GLN A 10 21.02 -14.19 5.70
N ILE A 11 20.38 -13.14 5.16
CA ILE A 11 19.36 -12.37 5.88
C ILE A 11 18.21 -13.29 6.32
N TRP A 12 17.77 -14.19 5.45
CA TRP A 12 16.69 -15.13 5.76
C TRP A 12 17.07 -16.09 6.91
N LYS A 13 18.32 -16.58 6.91
CA LYS A 13 18.82 -17.50 7.94
C LYS A 13 19.06 -16.81 9.28
N THR A 14 19.67 -15.62 9.27
CA THR A 14 20.11 -14.94 10.48
C THR A 14 19.09 -13.96 11.05
N GLN A 15 18.06 -13.61 10.27
CA GLN A 15 17.09 -12.56 10.58
C GLN A 15 17.73 -11.17 10.80
N GLN A 16 18.98 -11.00 10.35
CA GLN A 16 19.73 -9.76 10.49
C GLN A 16 19.84 -9.03 9.16
N TRP A 17 19.37 -7.81 9.12
CA TRP A 17 19.46 -6.94 7.96
C TRP A 17 20.77 -6.11 8.03
N PRO A 18 21.44 -5.89 6.89
CA PRO A 18 22.54 -4.92 6.82
C PRO A 18 22.07 -3.54 7.27
N GLN A 19 22.96 -2.81 7.97
CA GLN A 19 22.60 -1.50 8.54
C GLN A 19 22.15 -0.49 7.45
N ASP A 20 22.81 -0.51 6.30
CA ASP A 20 22.46 0.36 5.17
C ASP A 20 21.08 0.05 4.58
N TRP A 21 20.56 -1.17 4.77
CA TRP A 21 19.23 -1.55 4.29
C TRP A 21 18.12 -1.15 5.27
N LYS A 22 18.46 -0.89 6.52
CA LYS A 22 17.54 -0.41 7.55
C LYS A 22 17.27 1.08 7.47
N ARG A 23 18.10 1.83 6.74
CA ARG A 23 17.98 3.29 6.61
C ARG A 23 17.18 3.66 5.38
N SER A 24 16.28 4.60 5.55
CA SER A 24 15.56 5.25 4.47
C SER A 24 15.80 6.76 4.49
N VAL A 25 15.87 7.36 3.33
CA VAL A 25 15.92 8.82 3.16
C VAL A 25 14.54 9.27 2.74
N PHE A 26 13.93 10.17 3.51
CA PHE A 26 12.62 10.72 3.19
C PHE A 26 12.77 12.01 2.38
N ILE A 27 12.10 12.07 1.24
CA ILE A 27 12.01 13.26 0.40
C ILE A 27 10.60 13.82 0.50
N PRO A 28 10.43 15.06 1.01
CA PRO A 28 9.15 15.73 1.05
C PRO A 28 8.75 16.22 -0.34
N ILE A 29 7.55 15.87 -0.79
CA ILE A 29 6.96 16.36 -2.04
C ILE A 29 5.77 17.25 -1.68
N PRO A 30 5.73 18.51 -2.15
CA PRO A 30 4.63 19.40 -1.86
C PRO A 30 3.33 18.92 -2.52
N LYS A 31 2.23 18.97 -1.79
CA LYS A 31 0.87 18.86 -2.33
C LYS A 31 0.46 20.21 -2.91
N LYS A 32 -0.66 20.24 -3.64
CA LYS A 32 -1.29 21.50 -4.03
C LYS A 32 -1.74 22.24 -2.75
N GLY A 33 -1.34 23.50 -2.60
CA GLY A 33 -1.70 24.33 -1.46
C GLY A 33 -0.54 25.13 -0.90
N ASN A 34 -0.63 25.54 0.37
CA ASN A 34 0.38 26.35 1.02
C ASN A 34 1.65 25.55 1.31
N ALA A 35 2.75 25.88 0.65
CA ALA A 35 4.05 25.21 0.84
C ALA A 35 4.69 25.50 2.22
N LYS A 36 4.18 26.46 2.99
CA LYS A 36 4.70 26.74 4.35
C LYS A 36 4.18 25.78 5.41
N GLU A 37 3.14 25.01 5.10
CA GLU A 37 2.56 24.06 6.04
C GLU A 37 3.14 22.67 5.87
N CYS A 38 3.72 22.10 6.93
CA CYS A 38 4.28 20.72 6.93
C CYS A 38 3.23 19.64 6.60
N SER A 39 1.96 19.88 6.89
CA SER A 39 0.84 18.99 6.54
C SER A 39 0.60 18.88 5.04
N ASN A 40 1.06 19.86 4.26
CA ASN A 40 0.93 19.90 2.80
C ASN A 40 2.04 19.15 2.05
N TYR A 41 2.78 18.30 2.74
CA TYR A 41 3.81 17.47 2.12
C TYR A 41 3.43 15.99 2.18
N ARG A 42 3.81 15.25 1.13
CA ARG A 42 3.87 13.80 1.11
C ARG A 42 5.32 13.39 1.21
N THR A 43 5.62 12.38 1.98
CA THR A 43 6.97 11.82 2.06
C THR A 43 7.12 10.63 1.13
N ILE A 44 8.21 10.59 0.38
CA ILE A 44 8.64 9.38 -0.36
C ILE A 44 9.88 8.85 0.34
N ALA A 45 9.82 7.56 0.74
CA ALA A 45 10.96 6.88 1.34
C ALA A 45 11.85 6.27 0.25
N PHE A 46 13.10 6.68 0.22
CA PHE A 46 14.14 6.08 -0.62
C PHE A 46 14.91 5.04 0.19
N ILE A 47 14.88 3.81 -0.27
CA ILE A 47 15.65 2.69 0.28
C ILE A 47 16.58 2.11 -0.78
N SER A 48 17.60 1.37 -0.35
CA SER A 48 18.56 0.76 -1.26
C SER A 48 17.89 -0.19 -2.27
N HIS A 49 18.43 -0.28 -3.48
CA HIS A 49 17.89 -1.16 -4.52
C HIS A 49 17.97 -2.63 -4.11
N ALA A 50 19.02 -3.02 -3.39
CA ALA A 50 19.19 -4.37 -2.89
C ALA A 50 18.12 -4.72 -1.84
N SER A 51 17.81 -3.78 -0.93
CA SER A 51 16.70 -3.91 0.02
C SER A 51 15.35 -4.10 -0.70
N LYS A 52 15.10 -3.34 -1.77
CA LYS A 52 13.88 -3.48 -2.58
C LYS A 52 13.73 -4.89 -3.19
N VAL A 53 14.84 -5.52 -3.60
CA VAL A 53 14.78 -6.90 -4.12
C VAL A 53 14.32 -7.87 -3.03
N MET A 54 14.90 -7.77 -1.83
CA MET A 54 14.47 -8.61 -0.70
C MET A 54 13.00 -8.38 -0.34
N LEU A 55 12.58 -7.13 -0.26
CA LEU A 55 11.16 -6.78 0.00
C LEU A 55 10.22 -7.36 -1.06
N LYS A 56 10.61 -7.35 -2.35
CA LYS A 56 9.82 -7.99 -3.41
C LYS A 56 9.72 -9.50 -3.27
N ILE A 57 10.78 -10.16 -2.80
CA ILE A 57 10.75 -11.61 -2.52
C ILE A 57 9.75 -11.89 -1.38
N LEU A 58 9.79 -11.10 -0.30
CA LEU A 58 8.85 -11.22 0.81
C LEU A 58 7.42 -10.94 0.35
N GLN A 59 7.21 -9.85 -0.40
CA GLN A 59 5.90 -9.51 -0.96
C GLN A 59 5.32 -10.64 -1.79
N ALA A 60 6.12 -11.24 -2.69
CA ALA A 60 5.65 -12.34 -3.54
C ALA A 60 5.22 -13.57 -2.74
N ARG A 61 5.91 -13.86 -1.64
CA ARG A 61 5.55 -14.96 -0.74
C ARG A 61 4.29 -14.66 0.07
N LEU A 62 4.21 -13.46 0.65
CA LEU A 62 3.05 -13.04 1.43
C LEU A 62 1.78 -12.89 0.58
N GLN A 63 1.92 -12.49 -0.69
CA GLN A 63 0.79 -12.25 -1.57
C GLN A 63 -0.13 -13.47 -1.71
N LEU A 64 0.40 -14.68 -1.64
CA LEU A 64 -0.38 -15.91 -1.72
C LEU A 64 -1.33 -16.04 -0.52
N TYR A 65 -0.84 -15.74 0.68
CA TYR A 65 -1.63 -15.80 1.92
C TYR A 65 -2.61 -14.62 2.02
N VAL A 66 -2.12 -13.42 1.76
CA VAL A 66 -2.91 -12.19 1.84
C VAL A 66 -4.11 -12.22 0.89
N ASN A 67 -3.96 -12.78 -0.32
CA ASN A 67 -5.05 -12.91 -1.26
C ASN A 67 -6.19 -13.81 -0.76
N CYS A 68 -5.90 -14.79 0.09
CA CYS A 68 -6.90 -15.66 0.68
C CYS A 68 -7.64 -14.98 1.85
N GLU A 69 -6.95 -14.07 2.55
CA GLU A 69 -7.49 -13.37 3.73
C GLU A 69 -8.29 -12.10 3.36
N PHE A 70 -8.09 -11.56 2.17
CA PHE A 70 -8.81 -10.36 1.75
C PHE A 70 -10.29 -10.67 1.52
N PRO A 71 -11.20 -9.92 2.15
CA PRO A 71 -12.62 -10.03 1.84
C PRO A 71 -12.89 -9.64 0.38
N ASP A 72 -13.94 -10.20 -0.21
CA ASP A 72 -14.26 -9.97 -1.63
C ASP A 72 -14.56 -8.51 -1.98
N VAL A 73 -15.00 -7.73 -1.00
CA VAL A 73 -15.26 -6.29 -1.16
C VAL A 73 -13.99 -5.45 -1.25
N GLN A 74 -12.85 -5.97 -0.82
CA GLN A 74 -11.57 -5.27 -0.88
C GLN A 74 -11.09 -5.19 -2.33
N ALA A 75 -10.99 -3.98 -2.86
CA ALA A 75 -10.47 -3.74 -4.21
C ALA A 75 -9.03 -3.22 -4.20
N GLY A 76 -8.66 -2.40 -3.21
CA GLY A 76 -7.33 -1.83 -3.11
C GLY A 76 -6.24 -2.90 -2.93
N PHE A 77 -5.12 -2.72 -3.64
CA PHE A 77 -3.95 -3.62 -3.62
C PHE A 77 -4.20 -5.07 -4.08
N ARG A 78 -5.34 -5.35 -4.69
CA ARG A 78 -5.64 -6.66 -5.30
C ARG A 78 -5.36 -6.66 -6.80
N LYS A 79 -4.70 -7.71 -7.29
CA LYS A 79 -4.48 -7.93 -8.73
C LYS A 79 -5.82 -8.15 -9.43
N GLY A 80 -6.04 -7.47 -10.56
CA GLY A 80 -7.27 -7.59 -11.35
C GLY A 80 -8.46 -6.78 -10.81
N ARG A 81 -8.28 -6.00 -9.74
CA ARG A 81 -9.30 -5.08 -9.21
C ARG A 81 -8.84 -3.64 -9.44
N GLY A 82 -9.51 -2.91 -10.30
CA GLY A 82 -9.17 -1.53 -10.65
C GLY A 82 -10.15 -0.50 -10.10
N THR A 83 -9.72 0.76 -10.07
CA THR A 83 -10.61 1.89 -9.73
C THR A 83 -11.80 1.97 -10.68
N ARG A 84 -11.60 1.63 -11.96
CA ARG A 84 -12.65 1.63 -12.98
C ARG A 84 -13.78 0.68 -12.61
N ASP A 85 -13.45 -0.54 -12.14
CA ASP A 85 -14.46 -1.53 -11.75
C ASP A 85 -15.29 -1.05 -10.55
N GLN A 86 -14.64 -0.35 -9.61
CA GLN A 86 -15.33 0.22 -8.45
C GLN A 86 -16.26 1.38 -8.84
N ILE A 87 -15.87 2.19 -9.81
CA ILE A 87 -16.75 3.25 -10.34
C ILE A 87 -17.97 2.61 -11.01
N VAL A 88 -17.79 1.56 -11.82
CA VAL A 88 -18.90 0.84 -12.44
C VAL A 88 -19.86 0.26 -11.41
N ASN A 89 -19.32 -0.35 -10.33
CA ASN A 89 -20.14 -0.88 -9.25
C ASN A 89 -20.96 0.22 -8.56
N LEU A 90 -20.36 1.38 -8.31
CA LEU A 90 -21.11 2.53 -7.73
C LEU A 90 -22.19 3.04 -8.66
N CYS A 91 -21.91 3.18 -9.96
CA CYS A 91 -22.90 3.57 -10.96
C CYS A 91 -24.06 2.57 -11.00
N TRP A 92 -23.76 1.28 -10.99
CA TRP A 92 -24.79 0.24 -10.98
C TRP A 92 -25.68 0.29 -9.73
N ILE A 93 -25.11 0.51 -8.54
CA ILE A 93 -25.87 0.69 -7.29
C ILE A 93 -26.80 1.91 -7.40
N ILE A 94 -26.30 3.04 -7.94
CA ILE A 94 -27.09 4.25 -8.14
C ILE A 94 -28.27 4.01 -9.11
N GLU A 95 -28.01 3.33 -10.23
CA GLU A 95 -29.02 2.99 -11.21
C GLU A 95 -30.11 2.11 -10.61
N LYS A 96 -29.72 1.07 -9.86
CA LYS A 96 -30.67 0.19 -9.19
C LYS A 96 -31.49 0.92 -8.12
N ALA A 97 -30.88 1.79 -7.35
CA ALA A 97 -31.61 2.58 -6.38
C ALA A 97 -32.67 3.50 -7.04
N ARG A 98 -32.36 4.08 -8.21
CA ARG A 98 -33.31 4.88 -8.99
C ARG A 98 -34.44 4.04 -9.54
N GLU A 99 -34.13 2.84 -10.09
CA GLU A 99 -35.12 1.92 -10.62
C GLU A 99 -36.16 1.53 -9.56
N PHE A 100 -35.74 1.29 -8.34
CA PHE A 100 -36.59 0.91 -7.22
C PHE A 100 -37.06 2.10 -6.36
N GLN A 101 -36.77 3.33 -6.76
CA GLN A 101 -37.09 4.56 -6.04
C GLN A 101 -36.63 4.58 -4.58
N ASN A 102 -35.51 3.88 -4.31
CA ASN A 102 -34.91 3.82 -2.98
C ASN A 102 -33.87 4.92 -2.79
N ASN A 103 -33.94 5.62 -1.65
CA ASN A 103 -32.90 6.57 -1.27
C ASN A 103 -31.64 5.82 -0.81
N ILE A 104 -30.47 6.18 -1.36
CA ILE A 104 -29.17 5.68 -0.93
C ILE A 104 -28.30 6.83 -0.47
N TYR A 105 -27.46 6.57 0.53
CA TYR A 105 -26.53 7.52 1.09
C TYR A 105 -25.12 6.94 1.02
N PHE A 106 -24.18 7.70 0.45
CA PHE A 106 -22.76 7.31 0.39
C PHE A 106 -21.96 8.10 1.40
N ARG A 107 -21.10 7.40 2.13
CA ARG A 107 -20.10 8.00 2.99
C ARG A 107 -18.71 7.58 2.53
N PHE A 108 -17.88 8.55 2.17
CA PHE A 108 -16.49 8.34 1.80
C PHE A 108 -15.58 8.71 2.98
N ILE A 109 -14.66 7.81 3.31
CA ILE A 109 -13.68 8.02 4.39
C ILE A 109 -12.30 8.00 3.75
N ASP A 110 -11.58 9.11 3.85
CA ASP A 110 -10.21 9.26 3.38
C ASP A 110 -9.27 9.46 4.58
N TYR A 111 -8.27 8.60 4.71
CA TYR A 111 -7.27 8.70 5.76
C TYR A 111 -6.13 9.61 5.33
N ALA A 112 -5.88 10.67 6.09
CA ALA A 112 -4.85 11.67 5.75
C ALA A 112 -3.44 11.09 5.66
N LYS A 113 -3.09 10.13 6.54
CA LYS A 113 -1.75 9.51 6.64
C LYS A 113 -1.87 8.03 7.07
N ALA A 114 -2.57 7.22 6.29
CA ALA A 114 -2.88 5.83 6.66
C ALA A 114 -1.62 4.99 6.99
N PHE A 115 -0.54 5.14 6.21
CA PHE A 115 0.69 4.36 6.41
C PHE A 115 1.56 4.89 7.55
N ASP A 116 1.47 6.17 7.88
CA ASP A 116 2.24 6.78 8.98
C ASP A 116 1.67 6.42 10.37
N CYS A 117 0.41 5.96 10.41
CA CYS A 117 -0.31 5.60 11.63
C CYS A 117 -0.26 4.11 11.96
N MET A 118 0.52 3.31 11.21
CA MET A 118 0.63 1.88 11.44
C MET A 118 1.41 1.57 12.73
N ASP A 119 0.85 0.73 13.59
CA ASP A 119 1.54 0.23 14.78
C ASP A 119 2.51 -0.89 14.37
N HIS A 120 3.80 -0.58 14.35
CA HIS A 120 4.85 -1.53 13.96
C HIS A 120 4.97 -2.74 14.88
N ASN A 121 4.43 -2.68 16.11
CA ASN A 121 4.46 -3.81 17.04
C ASN A 121 3.36 -4.84 16.72
N LYS A 122 2.39 -4.48 15.90
CA LYS A 122 1.28 -5.36 15.47
C LYS A 122 1.47 -5.94 14.07
N LEU A 123 2.56 -5.59 13.43
CA LEU A 123 2.99 -6.14 12.14
C LEU A 123 3.88 -7.36 12.32
#